data_9b5cfe6f39e471c765f389b67e391cac
#
_entry.id   9b5cfe6f39e471c765f389b67e391cac
#
_cell.length_a   1.000
_cell.length_b   1.000
_cell.length_c   1.000
_cell.angle_alpha   90.00
_cell.angle_beta   90.00
_cell.angle_gamma   90.00
#
_symmetry.space_group_name_H-M   'P 1'
#
loop_
_entity.id
_entity.type
_entity.pdbx_description
1 polymer ?
#
loop_
_entity_poly.entity_id
_entity_poly.type
_entity_poly.pdbx_seq_one_letter_code
_entity_poly.pdbx_strand_id
1 'polypeptide(L)'
;VSVRFNFRGVGGSEGEYDEGRGEVDDLLAIAGWAEERWPGLPLWLAGFSFGGFIALNGAQRLAPRRLVTVAPAVNYFPAESLHLPELDWLLIQGETDDIVPLAQVKHWLDSLNCQPQFVLIEGAGHFFHGRLSALRQAIIDAF
;
A
#
# COMPACT_ATOMS: atom_id res chain seq x y z
N VAL A 1 -8.78 14.07 -7.80
CA VAL A 1 -8.67 14.42 -6.37
C VAL A 1 -7.71 13.45 -5.72
N SER A 2 -6.84 13.93 -4.82
CA SER A 2 -6.01 13.08 -3.97
C SER A 2 -6.14 13.53 -2.51
N VAL A 3 -6.21 12.55 -1.61
CA VAL A 3 -6.26 12.77 -0.16
C VAL A 3 -5.05 12.12 0.45
N ARG A 4 -4.30 12.87 1.26
CA ARG A 4 -3.20 12.38 2.07
C ARG A 4 -3.49 12.73 3.52
N PHE A 5 -3.24 11.80 4.42
CA PHE A 5 -3.52 11.99 5.84
C PHE A 5 -2.42 11.38 6.70
N ASN A 6 -2.36 11.78 7.94
CA ASN A 6 -1.54 11.16 8.96
C ASN A 6 -2.38 10.18 9.76
N PHE A 7 -1.86 8.98 9.98
CA PHE A 7 -2.50 8.02 10.88
C PHE A 7 -2.55 8.53 12.31
N ARG A 8 -3.35 7.88 13.14
CA ARG A 8 -3.43 8.16 14.58
C ARG A 8 -2.04 8.25 15.23
N GLY A 9 -1.86 9.21 16.13
CA GLY A 9 -0.59 9.45 16.83
C GLY A 9 0.52 10.03 15.96
N VAL A 10 0.27 10.39 14.67
CA VAL A 10 1.27 10.96 13.76
C VAL A 10 0.97 12.43 13.48
N GLY A 11 1.98 13.29 13.60
CA GLY A 11 1.86 14.72 13.32
C GLY A 11 0.80 15.38 14.19
N GLY A 12 -0.23 15.98 13.58
CA GLY A 12 -1.36 16.59 14.28
C GLY A 12 -2.55 15.67 14.51
N SER A 13 -2.48 14.39 14.10
CA SER A 13 -3.55 13.43 14.34
C SER A 13 -3.55 12.96 15.79
N GLU A 14 -4.73 12.91 16.38
CA GLU A 14 -4.93 12.42 17.74
C GLU A 14 -4.81 10.89 17.83
N GLY A 15 -4.84 10.36 19.04
CA GLY A 15 -4.76 8.91 19.30
C GLY A 15 -3.34 8.40 19.42
N GLU A 16 -3.21 7.08 19.41
CA GLU A 16 -1.94 6.37 19.57
C GLU A 16 -1.81 5.28 18.51
N TYR A 17 -0.57 4.94 18.16
CA TYR A 17 -0.25 3.84 17.26
C TYR A 17 -0.85 2.52 17.76
N ASP A 18 -1.53 1.77 16.87
CA ASP A 18 -2.25 0.53 17.20
C ASP A 18 -1.86 -0.66 16.31
N GLU A 19 -0.58 -0.76 16.00
CA GLU A 19 0.02 -1.92 15.30
C GLU A 19 -0.66 -2.30 13.98
N GLY A 20 -1.21 -1.31 13.28
CA GLY A 20 -1.89 -1.49 12.00
C GLY A 20 -3.39 -1.73 12.10
N ARG A 21 -3.93 -2.08 13.28
CA ARG A 21 -5.38 -2.31 13.47
C ARG A 21 -6.18 -1.02 13.37
N GLY A 22 -5.89 -0.09 14.24
CA GLY A 22 -6.56 1.20 14.27
C GLY A 22 -6.23 2.05 13.05
N GLU A 23 -5.03 1.91 12.47
CA GLU A 23 -4.65 2.63 11.25
C GLU A 23 -5.46 2.17 10.04
N VAL A 24 -5.93 0.92 9.99
CA VAL A 24 -6.91 0.48 9.00
C VAL A 24 -8.25 1.19 9.20
N ASP A 25 -8.70 1.36 10.45
CA ASP A 25 -9.93 2.10 10.73
C ASP A 25 -9.80 3.58 10.34
N ASP A 26 -8.63 4.19 10.52
CA ASP A 26 -8.33 5.56 10.05
C ASP A 26 -8.49 5.64 8.52
N LEU A 27 -7.92 4.69 7.78
CA LEU A 27 -8.07 4.62 6.32
C LEU A 27 -9.54 4.49 5.90
N LEU A 28 -10.30 3.63 6.58
CA LEU A 28 -11.72 3.42 6.28
C LEU A 28 -12.54 4.70 6.54
N ALA A 29 -12.26 5.41 7.64
CA ALA A 29 -12.91 6.67 7.96
C ALA A 29 -12.62 7.75 6.90
N ILE A 30 -11.36 7.87 6.45
CA ILE A 30 -10.97 8.80 5.39
C ILE A 30 -11.59 8.42 4.05
N ALA A 31 -11.68 7.14 3.72
CA ALA A 31 -12.35 6.69 2.49
C ALA A 31 -13.85 7.02 2.50
N GLY A 32 -14.53 6.80 3.64
CA GLY A 32 -15.93 7.18 3.80
C GLY A 32 -16.15 8.69 3.67
N TRP A 33 -15.32 9.48 4.33
CA TRP A 33 -15.36 10.95 4.19
C TRP A 33 -15.14 11.40 2.74
N ALA A 34 -14.23 10.75 2.01
CA ALA A 34 -13.94 11.07 0.62
C ALA A 34 -15.13 10.72 -0.29
N GLU A 35 -15.80 9.57 -0.07
CA GLU A 35 -17.00 9.18 -0.82
C GLU A 35 -18.15 10.17 -0.59
N GLU A 36 -18.36 10.63 0.63
CA GLU A 36 -19.37 11.68 0.93
C GLU A 36 -19.05 13.00 0.22
N ARG A 37 -17.77 13.34 0.11
CA ARG A 37 -17.32 14.61 -0.48
C ARG A 37 -17.30 14.59 -2.00
N TRP A 38 -17.02 13.43 -2.60
CA TRP A 38 -16.91 13.22 -4.06
C TRP A 38 -17.59 11.91 -4.47
N PRO A 39 -18.91 11.84 -4.37
CA PRO A 39 -19.64 10.60 -4.59
C PRO A 39 -19.48 10.07 -6.02
N GLY A 40 -19.34 8.75 -6.12
CA GLY A 40 -19.26 8.06 -7.40
C GLY A 40 -17.90 8.14 -8.10
N LEU A 41 -16.89 8.75 -7.51
CA LEU A 41 -15.53 8.67 -8.04
C LEU A 41 -14.91 7.30 -7.71
N PRO A 42 -14.22 6.67 -8.68
CA PRO A 42 -13.56 5.39 -8.41
C PRO A 42 -12.44 5.58 -7.36
N LEU A 43 -12.48 4.77 -6.32
CA LEU A 43 -11.46 4.77 -5.27
C LEU A 43 -10.17 4.12 -5.77
N TRP A 44 -9.06 4.78 -5.56
CA TRP A 44 -7.71 4.24 -5.67
C TRP A 44 -7.03 4.32 -4.31
N LEU A 45 -6.39 3.25 -3.91
CA LEU A 45 -5.55 3.23 -2.71
C LEU A 45 -4.08 3.20 -3.12
N ALA A 46 -3.27 3.95 -2.41
CA ALA A 46 -1.82 3.91 -2.58
C ALA A 46 -1.14 3.97 -1.21
N GLY A 47 -0.08 3.17 -1.03
CA GLY A 47 0.67 3.18 0.21
C GLY A 47 2.11 2.74 0.04
N PHE A 48 2.99 3.33 0.84
CA PHE A 48 4.40 3.00 0.95
C PHE A 48 4.70 2.35 2.30
N SER A 49 5.47 1.28 2.31
CA SER A 49 5.94 0.59 3.52
C SER A 49 4.78 0.23 4.46
N PHE A 50 4.71 0.78 5.66
CA PHE A 50 3.59 0.63 6.58
C PHE A 50 2.26 1.05 5.94
N GLY A 51 2.22 2.18 5.25
CA GLY A 51 1.03 2.62 4.51
C GLY A 51 0.62 1.64 3.39
N GLY A 52 1.58 0.92 2.81
CA GLY A 52 1.33 -0.16 1.85
C GLY A 52 0.62 -1.35 2.49
N PHE A 53 1.05 -1.75 3.69
CA PHE A 53 0.37 -2.78 4.49
C PHE A 53 -1.05 -2.36 4.87
N ILE A 54 -1.24 -1.10 5.32
CA ILE A 54 -2.57 -0.58 5.64
C ILE A 54 -3.47 -0.53 4.41
N ALA A 55 -2.95 -0.12 3.24
CA ALA A 55 -3.70 -0.10 2.00
C ALA A 55 -4.16 -1.50 1.55
N LEU A 56 -3.31 -2.54 1.71
CA LEU A 56 -3.66 -3.94 1.48
C LEU A 56 -4.83 -4.39 2.36
N ASN A 57 -4.76 -4.10 3.67
CA ASN A 57 -5.83 -4.44 4.61
C ASN A 57 -7.13 -3.69 4.28
N GLY A 58 -7.03 -2.40 3.98
CA GLY A 58 -8.19 -1.60 3.59
C GLY A 58 -8.83 -2.08 2.28
N ALA A 59 -8.03 -2.57 1.33
CA ALA A 59 -8.52 -3.06 0.06
C ALA A 59 -9.51 -4.24 0.19
N GLN A 60 -9.35 -5.09 1.19
CA GLN A 60 -10.29 -6.19 1.48
C GLN A 60 -11.71 -5.69 1.80
N ARG A 61 -11.83 -4.51 2.40
CA ARG A 61 -13.10 -3.93 2.86
C ARG A 61 -13.65 -2.88 1.90
N LEU A 62 -12.77 -2.12 1.25
CA LEU A 62 -13.13 -1.01 0.36
C LEU A 62 -13.29 -1.42 -1.10
N ALA A 63 -12.73 -2.59 -1.48
CA ALA A 63 -12.70 -3.07 -2.87
C ALA A 63 -12.37 -1.93 -3.87
N PRO A 64 -11.20 -1.30 -3.74
CA PRO A 64 -10.86 -0.16 -4.59
C PRO A 64 -10.74 -0.61 -6.05
N ARG A 65 -10.96 0.32 -6.97
CA ARG A 65 -10.73 0.04 -8.39
C ARG A 65 -9.25 -0.26 -8.68
N ARG A 66 -8.34 0.41 -7.95
CA ARG A 66 -6.89 0.22 -8.11
C ARG A 66 -6.19 0.30 -6.77
N LEU A 67 -5.14 -0.50 -6.65
CA LEU A 67 -4.24 -0.51 -5.51
C LEU A 67 -2.80 -0.35 -5.97
N VAL A 68 -2.06 0.57 -5.37
CA VAL A 68 -0.62 0.73 -5.56
C VAL A 68 0.09 0.53 -4.23
N THR A 69 0.94 -0.48 -4.15
CA THR A 69 1.78 -0.69 -2.97
C THR A 69 3.25 -0.59 -3.34
N VAL A 70 3.98 0.19 -2.57
CA VAL A 70 5.42 0.38 -2.73
C VAL A 70 6.12 -0.15 -1.49
N ALA A 71 6.96 -1.16 -1.64
CA ALA A 71 7.69 -1.80 -0.55
C ALA A 71 6.80 -2.10 0.69
N PRO A 72 5.64 -2.78 0.53
CA PRO A 72 4.70 -2.96 1.64
C PRO A 72 5.31 -3.77 2.77
N ALA A 73 5.12 -3.34 4.02
CA ALA A 73 5.77 -3.88 5.22
C ALA A 73 5.20 -5.26 5.65
N VAL A 74 5.14 -6.21 4.72
CA VAL A 74 4.53 -7.54 4.91
C VAL A 74 5.35 -8.48 5.80
N ASN A 75 6.61 -8.15 6.06
CA ASN A 75 7.49 -8.88 6.96
C ASN A 75 7.40 -8.43 8.42
N TYR A 76 6.76 -7.30 8.70
CA TYR A 76 6.59 -6.75 10.05
C TYR A 76 5.19 -6.96 10.62
N PHE A 77 4.21 -7.24 9.75
CA PHE A 77 2.80 -7.33 10.12
C PHE A 77 2.17 -8.61 9.54
N PRO A 78 1.11 -9.15 10.18
CA PRO A 78 0.47 -10.39 9.73
C PRO A 78 -0.26 -10.17 8.38
N ALA A 79 0.45 -10.44 7.29
CA ALA A 79 -0.06 -10.28 5.93
C ALA A 79 -0.48 -11.61 5.26
N GLU A 80 -0.21 -12.76 5.89
CA GLU A 80 -0.50 -14.10 5.34
C GLU A 80 -1.99 -14.41 5.25
N SER A 81 -2.80 -13.75 6.08
CA SER A 81 -4.26 -13.93 6.11
C SER A 81 -5.02 -12.99 5.18
N LEU A 82 -4.33 -12.16 4.41
CA LEU A 82 -4.97 -11.22 3.50
C LEU A 82 -5.66 -11.96 2.34
N HIS A 83 -6.95 -11.67 2.17
CA HIS A 83 -7.76 -12.12 1.04
C HIS A 83 -8.18 -10.91 0.23
N LEU A 84 -7.44 -10.64 -0.83
CA LEU A 84 -7.71 -9.48 -1.67
C LEU A 84 -8.82 -9.82 -2.68
N PRO A 85 -9.75 -8.88 -2.95
CA PRO A 85 -10.66 -9.02 -4.07
C PRO A 85 -9.88 -9.00 -5.39
N GLU A 86 -10.51 -9.44 -6.47
CA GLU A 86 -9.95 -9.21 -7.81
C GLU A 86 -9.92 -7.70 -8.09
N LEU A 87 -8.73 -7.14 -8.28
CA LEU A 87 -8.51 -5.71 -8.48
C LEU A 87 -7.24 -5.45 -9.29
N ASP A 88 -7.19 -4.27 -9.88
CA ASP A 88 -5.99 -3.73 -10.55
C ASP A 88 -4.96 -3.38 -9.48
N TRP A 89 -3.96 -4.25 -9.28
CA TRP A 89 -2.95 -4.08 -8.23
C TRP A 89 -1.54 -4.01 -8.80
N LEU A 90 -0.85 -2.90 -8.54
CA LEU A 90 0.57 -2.70 -8.81
C LEU A 90 1.36 -2.82 -7.51
N LEU A 91 2.37 -3.69 -7.46
CA LEU A 91 3.34 -3.76 -6.39
C LEU A 91 4.73 -3.41 -6.94
N ILE A 92 5.36 -2.40 -6.33
CA ILE A 92 6.71 -1.98 -6.68
C ILE A 92 7.65 -2.30 -5.52
N GLN A 93 8.77 -2.97 -5.80
CA GLN A 93 9.76 -3.37 -4.82
C GLN A 93 11.16 -2.94 -5.25
N GLY A 94 11.97 -2.50 -4.29
CA GLY A 94 13.39 -2.27 -4.50
C GLY A 94 14.19 -3.57 -4.45
N GLU A 95 15.12 -3.74 -5.38
CA GLU A 95 15.93 -4.96 -5.45
C GLU A 95 16.83 -5.14 -4.21
N THR A 96 17.37 -4.03 -3.69
CA THR A 96 18.29 -4.02 -2.54
C THR A 96 17.65 -3.48 -1.27
N ASP A 97 16.33 -3.64 -1.15
CA ASP A 97 15.59 -3.24 0.04
C ASP A 97 16.00 -4.11 1.24
N ASP A 98 16.63 -3.49 2.23
CA ASP A 98 17.14 -4.12 3.45
C ASP A 98 16.16 -4.03 4.62
N ILE A 99 15.11 -3.22 4.50
CA ILE A 99 14.04 -3.08 5.49
C ILE A 99 12.91 -4.08 5.21
N VAL A 100 12.47 -4.15 3.95
CA VAL A 100 11.49 -5.14 3.49
C VAL A 100 12.15 -5.99 2.39
N PRO A 101 12.86 -7.06 2.76
CA PRO A 101 13.66 -7.83 1.81
C PRO A 101 12.84 -8.45 0.68
N LEU A 102 13.33 -8.31 -0.55
CA LEU A 102 12.69 -8.85 -1.76
C LEU A 102 12.28 -10.32 -1.63
N ALA A 103 13.12 -11.14 -1.01
CA ALA A 103 12.83 -12.56 -0.82
C ALA A 103 11.59 -12.80 0.06
N GLN A 104 11.38 -11.96 1.08
CA GLN A 104 10.21 -12.06 1.96
C GLN A 104 8.94 -11.59 1.24
N VAL A 105 9.02 -10.53 0.42
CA VAL A 105 7.90 -10.09 -0.41
C VAL A 105 7.48 -11.18 -1.40
N LYS A 106 8.45 -11.81 -2.08
CA LYS A 106 8.16 -12.91 -3.02
C LYS A 106 7.52 -14.10 -2.33
N HIS A 107 8.09 -14.54 -1.19
CA HIS A 107 7.52 -15.63 -0.40
C HIS A 107 6.07 -15.33 0.05
N TRP A 108 5.82 -14.12 0.49
CA TRP A 108 4.45 -13.68 0.85
C TRP A 108 3.52 -13.70 -0.36
N LEU A 109 3.95 -13.19 -1.53
CA LEU A 109 3.14 -13.23 -2.76
C LEU A 109 2.72 -14.64 -3.15
N ASP A 110 3.60 -15.63 -2.97
CA ASP A 110 3.31 -17.05 -3.26
C ASP A 110 2.14 -17.61 -2.40
N SER A 111 1.86 -16.98 -1.25
CA SER A 111 0.78 -17.38 -0.34
C SER A 111 -0.59 -16.76 -0.68
N LEU A 112 -0.64 -15.78 -1.59
CA LEU A 112 -1.84 -15.01 -1.86
C LEU A 112 -2.75 -15.67 -2.90
N ASN A 113 -4.04 -15.36 -2.79
CA ASN A 113 -5.07 -15.78 -3.74
C ASN A 113 -5.08 -15.01 -5.06
N CYS A 114 -4.42 -13.87 -5.13
CA CYS A 114 -4.27 -13.04 -6.33
C CYS A 114 -2.85 -12.50 -6.44
N GLN A 115 -2.45 -12.13 -7.65
CA GLN A 115 -1.10 -11.63 -7.92
C GLN A 115 -1.15 -10.20 -8.46
N PRO A 116 -0.25 -9.30 -8.01
CA PRO A 116 -0.11 -7.96 -8.58
C PRO A 116 0.60 -7.98 -9.94
N GLN A 117 0.47 -6.88 -10.67
CA GLN A 117 1.53 -6.48 -11.58
C GLN A 117 2.76 -6.14 -10.72
N PHE A 118 3.80 -6.96 -10.80
CA PHE A 118 5.00 -6.80 -9.97
C PHE A 118 6.09 -6.06 -10.75
N VAL A 119 6.60 -4.97 -10.19
CA VAL A 119 7.69 -4.18 -10.75
C VAL A 119 8.86 -4.15 -9.79
N LEU A 120 10.02 -4.66 -10.23
CA LEU A 120 11.28 -4.59 -9.51
C LEU A 120 12.10 -3.41 -10.02
N ILE A 121 12.58 -2.55 -9.11
CA ILE A 121 13.48 -1.45 -9.46
C ILE A 121 14.91 -1.83 -9.06
N GLU A 122 15.75 -2.07 -10.05
CA GLU A 122 17.15 -2.46 -9.87
C GLU A 122 17.95 -1.43 -9.07
N GLY A 123 18.73 -1.92 -8.11
CA GLY A 123 19.60 -1.11 -7.24
C GLY A 123 18.85 -0.13 -6.34
N ALA A 124 17.52 -0.27 -6.20
CA ALA A 124 16.75 0.54 -5.27
C ALA A 124 16.72 -0.10 -3.88
N GLY A 125 17.06 0.66 -2.85
CA GLY A 125 16.78 0.34 -1.45
C GLY A 125 15.35 0.78 -1.07
N HIS A 126 15.03 0.63 0.23
CA HIS A 126 13.67 0.87 0.74
C HIS A 126 13.09 2.24 0.39
N PHE A 127 13.89 3.29 0.48
CA PHE A 127 13.44 4.66 0.24
C PHE A 127 13.60 5.13 -1.21
N PHE A 128 14.02 4.25 -2.11
CA PHE A 128 14.22 4.56 -3.54
C PHE A 128 15.11 5.78 -3.81
N HIS A 129 16.09 6.06 -2.94
CA HIS A 129 17.05 7.15 -3.15
C HIS A 129 17.76 6.98 -4.49
N GLY A 130 17.78 8.05 -5.30
CA GLY A 130 18.35 8.03 -6.66
C GLY A 130 17.53 7.21 -7.69
N ARG A 131 16.37 6.66 -7.30
CA ARG A 131 15.47 5.85 -8.16
C ARG A 131 14.03 6.37 -8.20
N LEU A 132 13.75 7.55 -7.63
CA LEU A 132 12.40 8.11 -7.60
C LEU A 132 11.79 8.34 -8.99
N SER A 133 12.62 8.67 -9.99
CA SER A 133 12.16 8.81 -11.37
C SER A 133 11.70 7.46 -11.94
N ALA A 134 12.40 6.37 -11.65
CA ALA A 134 12.01 5.03 -12.06
C ALA A 134 10.73 4.58 -11.34
N LEU A 135 10.61 4.85 -10.04
CA LEU A 135 9.38 4.61 -9.27
C LEU A 135 8.19 5.35 -9.87
N ARG A 136 8.33 6.64 -10.14
CA ARG A 136 7.28 7.45 -10.79
C ARG A 136 6.90 6.88 -12.16
N GLN A 137 7.89 6.52 -12.98
CA GLN A 137 7.64 5.97 -14.32
C GLN A 137 6.89 4.64 -14.24
N ALA A 138 7.26 3.74 -13.33
CA ALA A 138 6.57 2.47 -13.13
C ALA A 138 5.08 2.66 -12.80
N ILE A 139 4.74 3.68 -12.02
CA ILE A 139 3.34 4.00 -11.71
C ILE A 139 2.61 4.53 -12.95
N ILE A 140 3.25 5.40 -13.74
CA ILE A 140 2.66 5.99 -14.95
C ILE A 140 2.42 4.91 -16.01
N ASP A 141 3.36 3.99 -16.20
CA ASP A 141 3.28 2.95 -17.21
C ASP A 141 2.24 1.87 -16.90
N ALA A 142 1.86 1.74 -15.63
CA ALA A 142 0.87 0.76 -15.19
C ALA A 142 -0.58 1.23 -15.40
N PHE A 143 -0.82 2.53 -15.56
CA PHE A 143 -2.16 3.14 -15.58
C PHE A 143 -2.32 4.24 -16.62
#